data_dadc863cada359b52a6370874128f3f3
#
_entry.id   dadc863cada359b52a6370874128f3f3
#
_cell.length_a   1.000
_cell.length_b   1.000
_cell.length_c   1.000
_cell.angle_alpha   90.00
_cell.angle_beta   90.00
_cell.angle_gamma   90.00
#
_symmetry.space_group_name_H-M   'P 1'
#
loop_
_entity.id
_entity.type
_entity.pdbx_description
1 polymer ?
#
loop_
_entity_poly.entity_id
_entity_poly.type
_entity_poly.pdbx_seq_one_letter_code
_entity_poly.pdbx_strand_id
1 'polypeptide(L)'
;GLGDVYKRQPFGHAGEFVLNGLCDEGFHHNEQSVRIVEKLEKDGKGLSLTWEVRDGILNHQTSMMPHTLEGKIVRLSDKIAYINHDIDDAIRAKVMSEEDIPLEIRKVLGMTTKERLNTLIHNIIMNSMGKNDIVMSEEIGGAMQDLRKFMFQKVYTNPAAKGEEAKAERLLCELYAHYMGHIEILPEQYQRMHSEGEKKERVVCDYISGMTDQYAVAKYREFFLPKAWEIG
;
A
#
# COMPACT_ATOMS: atom_id res chain seq x y z
N GLY A 1 -10.78 -10.42 1.99
CA GLY A 1 -11.53 -9.50 1.14
C GLY A 1 -10.62 -8.76 0.18
N LEU A 2 -11.18 -8.03 -0.76
CA LEU A 2 -10.45 -7.24 -1.77
C LEU A 2 -9.49 -6.19 -1.18
N GLY A 3 -9.70 -5.74 0.07
CA GLY A 3 -8.84 -4.77 0.75
C GLY A 3 -7.38 -5.23 0.97
N ASP A 4 -7.14 -6.53 1.08
CA ASP A 4 -5.79 -7.09 1.27
C ASP A 4 -4.97 -7.15 -0.02
N VAL A 5 -5.59 -6.96 -1.18
CA VAL A 5 -4.92 -7.03 -2.48
C VAL A 5 -4.21 -5.71 -2.81
N TYR A 6 -4.63 -4.59 -2.20
CA TYR A 6 -4.27 -3.24 -2.64
C TYR A 6 -2.90 -2.72 -2.18
N LYS A 7 -2.23 -3.33 -1.18
CA LYS A 7 -0.92 -2.85 -0.67
C LYS A 7 -0.05 -4.02 -0.23
N ARG A 8 0.22 -4.95 -1.12
CA ARG A 8 1.08 -6.10 -0.83
C ARG A 8 2.52 -5.90 -1.29
N GLN A 9 3.15 -4.82 -0.92
CA GLN A 9 4.61 -4.79 -0.87
C GLN A 9 5.05 -4.58 0.58
N PRO A 10 6.11 -5.27 1.01
CA PRO A 10 6.63 -5.09 2.36
C PRO A 10 7.09 -3.65 2.59
N PHE A 11 6.88 -3.14 3.79
CA PHE A 11 7.28 -1.81 4.26
C PHE A 11 6.63 -0.63 3.52
N GLY A 12 5.43 -0.82 2.96
CA GLY A 12 4.62 0.27 2.41
C GLY A 12 5.33 1.08 1.32
N HIS A 13 5.32 2.41 1.45
CA HIS A 13 5.93 3.30 0.45
C HIS A 13 7.45 3.17 0.34
N ALA A 14 8.16 2.87 1.43
CA ALA A 14 9.60 2.63 1.38
C ALA A 14 9.92 1.42 0.52
N GLY A 15 9.14 0.34 0.66
CA GLY A 15 9.27 -0.85 -0.17
C GLY A 15 8.97 -0.60 -1.64
N GLU A 16 7.91 0.16 -1.93
CA GLU A 16 7.57 0.56 -3.31
C GLU A 16 8.72 1.36 -3.95
N PHE A 17 9.26 2.34 -3.23
CA PHE A 17 10.38 3.15 -3.70
C PHE A 17 11.60 2.30 -4.05
N VAL A 18 11.96 1.35 -3.19
CA VAL A 18 13.08 0.43 -3.43
C VAL A 18 12.82 -0.46 -4.64
N LEU A 19 11.66 -1.12 -4.70
CA LEU A 19 11.33 -2.01 -5.82
C LEU A 19 11.25 -1.25 -7.14
N ASN A 20 10.77 -0.01 -7.13
CA ASN A 20 10.75 0.84 -8.33
C ASN A 20 12.17 1.16 -8.83
N GLY A 21 13.14 1.32 -7.94
CA GLY A 21 14.54 1.52 -8.31
C GLY A 21 15.28 0.26 -8.75
N LEU A 22 14.81 -0.92 -8.36
CA LEU A 22 15.43 -2.22 -8.66
C LEU A 22 14.84 -2.91 -9.89
N CYS A 23 13.60 -2.61 -10.25
CA CYS A 23 12.94 -3.17 -11.42
C CYS A 23 13.13 -2.25 -12.62
N ASP A 24 13.80 -2.73 -13.68
CA ASP A 24 14.08 -1.94 -14.89
C ASP A 24 12.82 -1.34 -15.54
N GLU A 25 11.69 -2.05 -15.44
CA GLU A 25 10.39 -1.61 -15.97
C GLU A 25 9.65 -0.66 -15.02
N GLY A 26 10.25 -0.37 -13.86
CA GLY A 26 9.61 0.33 -12.77
C GLY A 26 8.68 -0.58 -11.95
N PHE A 27 8.27 -0.07 -10.79
CA PHE A 27 7.35 -0.76 -9.89
C PHE A 27 6.38 0.24 -9.27
N HIS A 28 5.10 0.09 -9.57
CA HIS A 28 4.02 0.85 -8.96
C HIS A 28 3.00 -0.12 -8.36
N HIS A 29 2.63 0.09 -7.10
CA HIS A 29 1.76 -0.85 -6.36
C HIS A 29 0.40 -1.08 -7.03
N ASN A 30 -0.17 -0.08 -7.70
CA ASN A 30 -1.44 -0.20 -8.42
C ASN A 30 -1.31 -1.08 -9.67
N GLU A 31 -0.23 -0.94 -10.44
CA GLU A 31 0.08 -1.80 -11.59
C GLU A 31 0.41 -3.22 -11.12
N GLN A 32 1.19 -3.33 -10.04
CA GLN A 32 1.48 -4.62 -9.42
C GLN A 32 0.21 -5.32 -8.92
N SER A 33 -0.74 -4.58 -8.36
CA SER A 33 -2.02 -5.16 -7.93
C SER A 33 -2.81 -5.73 -9.10
N VAL A 34 -2.83 -5.05 -10.26
CA VAL A 34 -3.43 -5.60 -11.48
C VAL A 34 -2.67 -6.85 -11.94
N ARG A 35 -1.34 -6.82 -11.95
CA ARG A 35 -0.51 -7.97 -12.32
C ARG A 35 -0.74 -9.18 -11.40
N ILE A 36 -0.88 -8.96 -10.09
CA ILE A 36 -1.22 -10.02 -9.14
C ILE A 36 -2.52 -10.71 -9.55
N VAL A 37 -3.59 -9.95 -9.75
CA VAL A 37 -4.89 -10.54 -10.08
C VAL A 37 -4.98 -11.11 -11.48
N GLU A 38 -4.16 -10.66 -12.42
CA GLU A 38 -4.16 -11.15 -13.81
C GLU A 38 -3.19 -12.31 -14.05
N LYS A 39 -2.04 -12.34 -13.35
CA LYS A 39 -0.95 -13.26 -13.67
C LYS A 39 -0.46 -14.10 -12.50
N LEU A 40 -0.52 -13.62 -11.25
CA LEU A 40 0.14 -14.29 -10.13
C LEU A 40 -0.81 -15.16 -9.31
N GLU A 41 -2.05 -14.76 -9.17
CA GLU A 41 -3.06 -15.55 -8.43
C GLU A 41 -3.34 -16.90 -9.09
N LYS A 42 -3.82 -17.87 -8.30
CA LYS A 42 -4.16 -19.24 -8.73
C LYS A 42 -3.02 -19.93 -9.49
N ASP A 43 -1.82 -19.90 -8.93
CA ASP A 43 -0.62 -20.55 -9.49
C ASP A 43 -0.31 -20.10 -10.94
N GLY A 44 -0.39 -18.79 -11.17
CA GLY A 44 -0.07 -18.18 -12.46
C GLY A 44 -1.22 -18.12 -13.46
N LYS A 45 -2.45 -18.52 -13.07
CA LYS A 45 -3.62 -18.50 -13.97
C LYS A 45 -4.39 -17.19 -13.91
N GLY A 46 -4.17 -16.40 -12.88
CA GLY A 46 -4.88 -15.15 -12.63
C GLY A 46 -6.35 -15.34 -12.25
N LEU A 47 -6.99 -14.22 -11.99
CA LEU A 47 -8.43 -14.13 -11.71
C LEU A 47 -9.13 -13.57 -12.94
N SER A 48 -10.28 -14.17 -13.30
CA SER A 48 -11.12 -13.65 -14.39
C SER A 48 -11.96 -12.46 -13.91
N LEU A 49 -11.29 -11.32 -13.66
CA LEU A 49 -11.95 -10.09 -13.24
C LEU A 49 -12.46 -9.30 -14.44
N THR A 50 -13.59 -8.60 -14.25
CA THR A 50 -14.10 -7.68 -15.26
C THR A 50 -13.19 -6.47 -15.44
N TRP A 51 -13.34 -5.75 -16.54
CA TRP A 51 -12.57 -4.54 -16.80
C TRP A 51 -12.80 -3.48 -15.71
N GLU A 52 -14.03 -3.32 -15.23
CA GLU A 52 -14.41 -2.34 -14.22
C GLU A 52 -13.67 -2.56 -12.89
N VAL A 53 -13.52 -3.82 -12.49
CA VAL A 53 -12.76 -4.16 -11.27
C VAL A 53 -11.28 -3.85 -11.45
N ARG A 54 -10.70 -4.19 -12.60
CA ARG A 54 -9.30 -3.90 -12.91
C ARG A 54 -9.03 -2.39 -13.02
N ASP A 55 -9.95 -1.65 -13.64
CA ASP A 55 -9.90 -0.19 -13.70
C ASP A 55 -9.90 0.43 -12.29
N GLY A 56 -10.78 -0.05 -11.42
CA GLY A 56 -10.83 0.38 -10.01
C GLY A 56 -9.53 0.09 -9.26
N ILE A 57 -8.92 -1.09 -9.48
CA ILE A 57 -7.63 -1.46 -8.89
C ILE A 57 -6.51 -0.54 -9.43
N LEU A 58 -6.43 -0.34 -10.73
CA LEU A 58 -5.37 0.44 -11.35
C LEU A 58 -5.43 1.92 -10.95
N ASN A 59 -6.64 2.48 -10.88
CA ASN A 59 -6.86 3.92 -10.75
C ASN A 59 -7.26 4.39 -9.34
N HIS A 60 -7.03 3.57 -8.29
CA HIS A 60 -7.39 3.95 -6.91
C HIS A 60 -6.49 5.04 -6.32
N GLN A 61 -5.30 5.26 -6.88
CA GLN A 61 -4.34 6.26 -6.39
C GLN A 61 -4.91 7.69 -6.42
N THR A 62 -4.31 8.58 -5.61
CA THR A 62 -4.76 9.98 -5.50
C THR A 62 -4.63 10.75 -6.82
N SER A 63 -3.59 10.46 -7.62
CA SER A 63 -3.30 11.10 -8.90
C SER A 63 -4.15 10.57 -10.06
N MET A 64 -4.88 9.46 -9.85
CA MET A 64 -5.66 8.79 -10.88
C MET A 64 -7.16 8.80 -10.55
N MET A 65 -8.01 8.51 -11.54
CA MET A 65 -9.46 8.50 -11.36
C MET A 65 -10.05 7.30 -12.09
N PRO A 66 -10.74 6.39 -11.35
CA PRO A 66 -11.47 5.29 -11.95
C PRO A 66 -12.61 5.79 -12.86
N HIS A 67 -12.92 5.03 -13.90
CA HIS A 67 -13.98 5.37 -14.85
C HIS A 67 -15.37 5.04 -14.29
N THR A 68 -15.47 4.02 -13.43
CA THR A 68 -16.75 3.56 -12.88
C THR A 68 -17.09 4.27 -11.56
N LEU A 69 -18.38 4.36 -11.24
CA LEU A 69 -18.84 4.91 -9.97
C LEU A 69 -18.38 4.06 -8.80
N GLU A 70 -18.42 2.74 -8.95
CA GLU A 70 -17.93 1.78 -7.96
C GLU A 70 -16.45 1.97 -7.68
N GLY A 71 -15.63 2.14 -8.71
CA GLY A 71 -14.20 2.43 -8.56
C GLY A 71 -13.95 3.76 -7.85
N LYS A 72 -14.76 4.79 -8.12
CA LYS A 72 -14.69 6.09 -7.42
C LYS A 72 -15.07 5.97 -5.95
N ILE A 73 -16.09 5.15 -5.62
CA ILE A 73 -16.46 4.85 -4.23
C ILE A 73 -15.29 4.17 -3.52
N VAL A 74 -14.71 3.13 -4.11
CA VAL A 74 -13.57 2.41 -3.53
C VAL A 74 -12.40 3.36 -3.30
N ARG A 75 -12.06 4.21 -4.28
CA ARG A 75 -10.99 5.21 -4.17
C ARG A 75 -11.19 6.19 -3.03
N LEU A 76 -12.40 6.70 -2.82
CA LEU A 76 -12.68 7.59 -1.70
C LEU A 76 -12.70 6.86 -0.36
N SER A 77 -13.25 5.65 -0.33
CA SER A 77 -13.26 4.79 0.86
C SER A 77 -11.85 4.43 1.31
N ASP A 78 -10.95 4.09 0.38
CA ASP A 78 -9.54 3.82 0.68
C ASP A 78 -8.85 5.04 1.31
N LYS A 79 -9.06 6.23 0.74
CA LYS A 79 -8.49 7.47 1.29
C LYS A 79 -8.98 7.76 2.71
N ILE A 80 -10.28 7.57 2.96
CA ILE A 80 -10.88 7.79 4.27
C ILE A 80 -10.36 6.76 5.27
N ALA A 81 -10.34 5.50 4.89
CA ALA A 81 -9.84 4.43 5.75
C ALA A 81 -8.36 4.64 6.09
N TYR A 82 -7.53 4.91 5.08
CA TYR A 82 -6.09 5.08 5.24
C TYR A 82 -5.74 6.18 6.24
N ILE A 83 -6.28 7.41 6.05
CA ILE A 83 -5.94 8.53 6.91
C ILE A 83 -6.42 8.31 8.37
N ASN A 84 -7.57 7.66 8.56
CA ASN A 84 -8.08 7.38 9.88
C ASN A 84 -7.29 6.26 10.58
N HIS A 85 -6.89 5.21 9.86
CA HIS A 85 -6.00 4.18 10.40
C HIS A 85 -4.63 4.73 10.77
N ASP A 86 -4.05 5.59 9.95
CA ASP A 86 -2.77 6.22 10.24
C ASP A 86 -2.84 7.11 11.51
N ILE A 87 -3.96 7.82 11.71
CA ILE A 87 -4.19 8.59 12.94
C ILE A 87 -4.28 7.66 14.15
N ASP A 88 -5.10 6.61 14.07
CA ASP A 88 -5.28 5.64 15.16
C ASP A 88 -3.96 4.95 15.51
N ASP A 89 -3.14 4.59 14.51
CA ASP A 89 -1.83 3.99 14.72
C ASP A 89 -0.83 4.98 15.34
N ALA A 90 -0.82 6.23 14.90
CA ALA A 90 0.03 7.27 15.47
C ALA A 90 -0.32 7.56 16.95
N ILE A 91 -1.61 7.56 17.30
CA ILE A 91 -2.10 7.71 18.66
C ILE A 91 -1.68 6.49 19.50
N ARG A 92 -1.87 5.27 18.98
CA ARG A 92 -1.47 4.03 19.65
C ARG A 92 0.04 3.98 19.89
N ALA A 93 0.83 4.46 18.95
CA ALA A 93 2.28 4.57 19.05
C ALA A 93 2.74 5.75 19.95
N LYS A 94 1.79 6.56 20.46
CA LYS A 94 2.06 7.76 21.28
C LYS A 94 2.91 8.81 20.57
N VAL A 95 2.83 8.87 19.24
CA VAL A 95 3.48 9.89 18.41
C VAL A 95 2.66 11.19 18.41
N MET A 96 1.34 11.05 18.53
CA MET A 96 0.40 12.17 18.63
C MET A 96 -0.83 11.80 19.46
N SER A 97 -1.66 12.81 19.76
CA SER A 97 -3.00 12.65 20.30
C SER A 97 -4.04 13.22 19.34
N GLU A 98 -5.33 12.94 19.55
CA GLU A 98 -6.41 13.51 18.72
C GLU A 98 -6.43 15.06 18.83
N GLU A 99 -6.04 15.61 19.98
CA GLU A 99 -5.96 17.05 20.23
C GLU A 99 -4.86 17.75 19.45
N ASP A 100 -3.86 17.04 18.99
CA ASP A 100 -2.79 17.59 18.13
C ASP A 100 -3.30 17.97 16.75
N ILE A 101 -4.40 17.36 16.29
CA ILE A 101 -5.04 17.73 15.02
C ILE A 101 -5.58 19.16 15.14
N PRO A 102 -5.23 20.08 14.23
CA PRO A 102 -5.68 21.47 14.30
C PRO A 102 -7.19 21.62 14.50
N LEU A 103 -7.57 22.47 15.43
CA LEU A 103 -8.98 22.65 15.82
C LEU A 103 -9.88 22.99 14.64
N GLU A 104 -9.39 23.76 13.66
CA GLU A 104 -10.14 24.13 12.47
C GLU A 104 -10.51 22.91 11.62
N ILE A 105 -9.60 21.94 11.50
CA ILE A 105 -9.86 20.67 10.80
C ILE A 105 -10.87 19.84 11.59
N ARG A 106 -10.71 19.74 12.92
CA ARG A 106 -11.63 18.97 13.78
C ARG A 106 -13.04 19.56 13.81
N LYS A 107 -13.19 20.89 13.77
CA LYS A 107 -14.52 21.53 13.68
C LYS A 107 -15.27 21.14 12.42
N VAL A 108 -14.59 20.98 11.31
CA VAL A 108 -15.18 20.65 10.00
C VAL A 108 -15.41 19.15 9.87
N LEU A 109 -14.42 18.33 10.23
CA LEU A 109 -14.46 16.88 10.00
C LEU A 109 -15.06 16.09 11.16
N GLY A 110 -15.01 16.61 12.39
CA GLY A 110 -15.42 15.93 13.63
C GLY A 110 -14.30 15.87 14.65
N MET A 111 -14.68 15.87 15.94
CA MET A 111 -13.77 15.92 17.08
C MET A 111 -13.19 14.56 17.45
N THR A 112 -13.75 13.49 16.92
CA THR A 112 -13.35 12.09 17.16
C THR A 112 -13.28 11.32 15.83
N THR A 113 -12.54 10.21 15.79
CA THR A 113 -12.49 9.30 14.63
C THR A 113 -13.90 8.90 14.17
N LYS A 114 -14.82 8.59 15.12
CA LYS A 114 -16.19 8.22 14.79
C LYS A 114 -16.96 9.35 14.10
N GLU A 115 -16.87 10.57 14.63
CA GLU A 115 -17.52 11.74 14.04
C GLU A 115 -16.93 12.06 12.67
N ARG A 116 -15.61 12.02 12.55
CA ARG A 116 -14.90 12.25 11.29
C ARG A 116 -15.33 11.26 10.19
N LEU A 117 -15.37 9.97 10.50
CA LEU A 117 -15.86 8.96 9.57
C LEU A 117 -17.31 9.21 9.15
N ASN A 118 -18.18 9.52 10.12
CA ASN A 118 -19.59 9.83 9.83
C ASN A 118 -19.73 11.07 8.92
N THR A 119 -19.00 12.14 9.22
CA THR A 119 -19.01 13.37 8.42
C THR A 119 -18.57 13.10 6.97
N LEU A 120 -17.44 12.39 6.79
CA LEU A 120 -16.89 12.11 5.48
C LEU A 120 -17.84 11.24 4.65
N ILE A 121 -18.34 10.14 5.22
CA ILE A 121 -19.24 9.22 4.53
C ILE A 121 -20.56 9.89 4.18
N HIS A 122 -21.19 10.58 5.15
CA HIS A 122 -22.45 11.26 4.93
C HIS A 122 -22.31 12.38 3.88
N ASN A 123 -21.21 13.13 3.91
CA ASN A 123 -20.96 14.18 2.93
C ASN A 123 -20.86 13.63 1.50
N ILE A 124 -20.14 12.51 1.30
CA ILE A 124 -20.05 11.85 -0.02
C ILE A 124 -21.42 11.40 -0.48
N ILE A 125 -22.20 10.74 0.37
CA ILE A 125 -23.54 10.27 0.02
C ILE A 125 -24.42 11.45 -0.43
N MET A 126 -24.51 12.48 0.40
CA MET A 126 -25.40 13.61 0.12
C MET A 126 -24.99 14.42 -1.11
N ASN A 127 -23.67 14.54 -1.37
CA ASN A 127 -23.19 15.28 -2.53
C ASN A 127 -23.21 14.46 -3.84
N SER A 128 -23.32 13.14 -3.76
CA SER A 128 -23.33 12.24 -4.93
C SER A 128 -24.75 11.82 -5.34
N MET A 129 -25.74 11.92 -4.45
CA MET A 129 -27.13 11.53 -4.76
C MET A 129 -27.67 12.27 -5.99
N GLY A 130 -28.18 11.50 -6.95
CA GLY A 130 -28.75 12.00 -8.19
C GLY A 130 -27.71 12.52 -9.21
N LYS A 131 -26.42 12.35 -8.96
CA LYS A 131 -25.33 12.70 -9.88
C LYS A 131 -24.73 11.44 -10.49
N ASN A 132 -24.24 11.57 -11.73
CA ASN A 132 -23.41 10.53 -12.35
C ASN A 132 -21.93 10.70 -11.96
N ASP A 133 -21.67 10.96 -10.68
CA ASP A 133 -20.34 11.08 -10.12
C ASP A 133 -20.37 10.84 -8.59
N ILE A 134 -19.20 10.46 -8.04
CA ILE A 134 -19.01 10.30 -6.60
C ILE A 134 -18.08 11.41 -6.12
N VAL A 135 -18.65 12.33 -5.36
CA VAL A 135 -17.96 13.57 -5.00
C VAL A 135 -18.11 13.91 -3.52
N MET A 136 -17.13 14.62 -3.02
CA MET A 136 -17.13 15.27 -1.71
C MET A 136 -17.33 16.78 -1.90
N SER A 137 -17.97 17.46 -0.96
CA SER A 137 -18.05 18.93 -1.03
C SER A 137 -16.64 19.54 -0.95
N GLU A 138 -16.51 20.75 -1.50
CA GLU A 138 -15.23 21.48 -1.51
C GLU A 138 -14.71 21.72 -0.10
N GLU A 139 -15.58 22.10 0.84
CA GLU A 139 -15.25 22.33 2.25
C GLU A 139 -14.65 21.08 2.91
N ILE A 140 -15.37 19.97 2.84
CA ILE A 140 -14.94 18.69 3.46
C ILE A 140 -13.70 18.13 2.75
N GLY A 141 -13.65 18.23 1.43
CA GLY A 141 -12.50 17.84 0.63
C GLY A 141 -11.25 18.65 0.95
N GLY A 142 -11.38 19.97 1.14
CA GLY A 142 -10.31 20.85 1.59
C GLY A 142 -9.80 20.50 2.99
N ALA A 143 -10.70 20.33 3.94
CA ALA A 143 -10.34 19.93 5.30
C ALA A 143 -9.64 18.55 5.35
N MET A 144 -10.06 17.61 4.50
CA MET A 144 -9.39 16.31 4.38
C MET A 144 -7.99 16.43 3.79
N GLN A 145 -7.77 17.33 2.83
CA GLN A 145 -6.43 17.60 2.30
C GLN A 145 -5.53 18.24 3.36
N ASP A 146 -6.05 19.16 4.18
CA ASP A 146 -5.29 19.79 5.24
C ASP A 146 -4.96 18.79 6.37
N LEU A 147 -5.89 17.88 6.70
CA LEU A 147 -5.62 16.76 7.60
C LEU A 147 -4.48 15.87 7.08
N ARG A 148 -4.48 15.57 5.79
CA ARG A 148 -3.39 14.79 5.16
C ARG A 148 -2.05 15.52 5.22
N LYS A 149 -2.02 16.83 4.98
CA LYS A 149 -0.79 17.65 5.11
C LYS A 149 -0.28 17.64 6.55
N PHE A 150 -1.19 17.80 7.52
CA PHE A 150 -0.85 17.72 8.93
C PHE A 150 -0.23 16.37 9.28
N MET A 151 -0.85 15.26 8.89
CA MET A 151 -0.32 13.90 9.11
C MET A 151 1.07 13.72 8.47
N PHE A 152 1.25 14.22 7.26
CA PHE A 152 2.55 14.16 6.59
C PHE A 152 3.63 14.87 7.41
N GLN A 153 3.36 16.05 7.91
CA GLN A 153 4.34 16.83 8.69
C GLN A 153 4.57 16.26 10.09
N LYS A 154 3.52 15.75 10.76
CA LYS A 154 3.60 15.33 12.15
C LYS A 154 4.10 13.88 12.30
N VAL A 155 3.71 13.00 11.41
CA VAL A 155 3.94 11.54 11.53
C VAL A 155 4.99 11.05 10.54
N TYR A 156 4.80 11.27 9.25
CA TYR A 156 5.66 10.67 8.22
C TYR A 156 7.06 11.29 8.12
N THR A 157 7.27 12.53 8.59
CA THR A 157 8.60 13.14 8.64
C THR A 157 9.32 12.92 9.97
N ASN A 158 8.78 12.10 10.86
CA ASN A 158 9.39 11.83 12.16
C ASN A 158 10.73 11.10 11.98
N PRO A 159 11.86 11.60 12.56
CA PRO A 159 13.18 10.99 12.42
C PRO A 159 13.26 9.53 12.85
N ALA A 160 12.44 9.11 13.84
CA ALA A 160 12.38 7.71 14.27
C ALA A 160 11.85 6.79 13.18
N ALA A 161 10.81 7.23 12.42
CA ALA A 161 10.28 6.47 11.29
C ALA A 161 11.32 6.34 10.17
N LYS A 162 12.04 7.41 9.84
CA LYS A 162 13.09 7.39 8.79
C LYS A 162 14.24 6.42 9.09
N GLY A 163 14.59 6.22 10.36
CA GLY A 163 15.62 5.26 10.74
C GLY A 163 15.22 3.80 10.45
N GLU A 164 13.94 3.47 10.64
CA GLU A 164 13.43 2.14 10.32
C GLU A 164 13.22 1.95 8.81
N GLU A 165 12.82 3.00 8.08
CA GLU A 165 12.74 2.98 6.61
C GLU A 165 14.09 2.61 5.97
N ALA A 166 15.19 3.24 6.39
CA ALA A 166 16.52 2.94 5.87
C ALA A 166 16.95 1.49 6.11
N LYS A 167 16.52 0.89 7.23
CA LYS A 167 16.77 -0.55 7.48
C LYS A 167 15.93 -1.43 6.55
N ALA A 168 14.67 -1.07 6.32
CA ALA A 168 13.78 -1.78 5.41
C ALA A 168 14.29 -1.70 3.96
N GLU A 169 14.74 -0.54 3.51
CA GLU A 169 15.35 -0.34 2.19
C GLU A 169 16.56 -1.26 1.99
N ARG A 170 17.49 -1.25 2.94
CA ARG A 170 18.67 -2.12 2.89
C ARG A 170 18.28 -3.59 2.85
N LEU A 171 17.35 -4.02 3.70
CA LEU A 171 16.86 -5.38 3.76
C LEU A 171 16.30 -5.83 2.40
N LEU A 172 15.49 -5.00 1.76
CA LEU A 172 14.90 -5.31 0.45
C LEU A 172 15.95 -5.37 -0.66
N CYS A 173 16.92 -4.45 -0.67
CA CYS A 173 18.02 -4.47 -1.64
C CYS A 173 18.85 -5.77 -1.52
N GLU A 174 19.17 -6.19 -0.30
CA GLU A 174 19.94 -7.40 -0.05
C GLU A 174 19.14 -8.67 -0.41
N LEU A 175 17.84 -8.74 -0.09
CA LEU A 175 16.95 -9.82 -0.51
C LEU A 175 16.84 -9.89 -2.04
N TYR A 176 16.65 -8.74 -2.69
CA TYR A 176 16.57 -8.68 -4.16
C TYR A 176 17.85 -9.20 -4.81
N ALA A 177 19.01 -8.72 -4.38
CA ALA A 177 20.30 -9.19 -4.90
C ALA A 177 20.50 -10.70 -4.69
N HIS A 178 20.08 -11.21 -3.53
CA HIS A 178 20.14 -12.63 -3.21
C HIS A 178 19.27 -13.46 -4.17
N TYR A 179 18.01 -13.10 -4.36
CA TYR A 179 17.12 -13.81 -5.28
C TYR A 179 17.51 -13.64 -6.75
N MET A 180 18.09 -12.51 -7.11
CA MET A 180 18.71 -12.33 -8.43
C MET A 180 19.91 -13.26 -8.65
N GLY A 181 20.67 -13.58 -7.61
CA GLY A 181 21.74 -14.58 -7.67
C GLY A 181 21.24 -16.04 -7.68
N HIS A 182 20.08 -16.30 -7.10
CA HIS A 182 19.60 -17.65 -6.76
C HIS A 182 18.12 -17.83 -7.11
N ILE A 183 17.76 -17.71 -8.39
CA ILE A 183 16.35 -17.83 -8.82
C ILE A 183 15.77 -19.23 -8.56
N GLU A 184 16.62 -20.23 -8.47
CA GLU A 184 16.29 -21.63 -8.18
C GLU A 184 15.69 -21.83 -6.78
N ILE A 185 15.88 -20.89 -5.85
CA ILE A 185 15.27 -20.97 -4.50
C ILE A 185 13.88 -20.34 -4.41
N LEU A 186 13.42 -19.65 -5.47
CA LEU A 186 12.07 -19.14 -5.53
C LEU A 186 11.04 -20.28 -5.59
N PRO A 187 9.78 -20.06 -5.18
CA PRO A 187 8.72 -21.03 -5.41
C PRO A 187 8.58 -21.39 -6.89
N GLU A 188 8.18 -22.63 -7.17
CA GLU A 188 8.11 -23.22 -8.53
C GLU A 188 7.35 -22.33 -9.53
N GLN A 189 6.29 -21.66 -9.10
CA GLN A 189 5.54 -20.73 -9.92
C GLN A 189 6.43 -19.64 -10.54
N TYR A 190 7.28 -19.02 -9.74
CA TYR A 190 8.17 -17.95 -10.19
C TYR A 190 9.32 -18.47 -11.06
N GLN A 191 9.87 -19.64 -10.74
CA GLN A 191 10.86 -20.30 -11.59
C GLN A 191 10.29 -20.61 -12.98
N ARG A 192 9.04 -21.10 -13.04
CA ARG A 192 8.33 -21.37 -14.29
C ARG A 192 8.12 -20.09 -15.11
N MET A 193 7.66 -18.99 -14.47
CA MET A 193 7.49 -17.70 -15.16
C MET A 193 8.79 -17.24 -15.83
N HIS A 194 9.91 -17.38 -15.14
CA HIS A 194 11.22 -17.07 -15.73
C HIS A 194 11.58 -17.99 -16.89
N SER A 195 11.35 -19.28 -16.77
CA SER A 195 11.63 -20.26 -17.84
C SER A 195 10.74 -20.05 -19.08
N GLU A 196 9.55 -19.48 -18.91
CA GLU A 196 8.61 -19.11 -19.97
C GLU A 196 8.90 -17.74 -20.61
N GLY A 197 9.97 -17.05 -20.16
CA GLY A 197 10.50 -15.85 -20.79
C GLY A 197 10.22 -14.53 -20.05
N GLU A 198 9.62 -14.56 -18.85
CA GLU A 198 9.55 -13.34 -18.02
C GLU A 198 10.96 -12.93 -17.57
N LYS A 199 11.22 -11.62 -17.55
CA LYS A 199 12.50 -11.09 -17.09
C LYS A 199 12.76 -11.46 -15.64
N LYS A 200 13.99 -11.82 -15.33
CA LYS A 200 14.41 -12.24 -13.99
C LYS A 200 14.11 -11.18 -12.94
N GLU A 201 14.42 -9.91 -13.25
CA GLU A 201 14.21 -8.74 -12.42
C GLU A 201 12.71 -8.61 -12.06
N ARG A 202 11.84 -8.80 -13.04
CA ARG A 202 10.39 -8.72 -12.85
C ARG A 202 9.86 -9.85 -11.97
N VAL A 203 10.32 -11.07 -12.20
CA VAL A 203 9.93 -12.23 -11.40
C VAL A 203 10.36 -12.08 -9.94
N VAL A 204 11.57 -11.58 -9.70
CA VAL A 204 12.07 -11.32 -8.34
C VAL A 204 11.28 -10.21 -7.67
N CYS A 205 10.95 -9.13 -8.39
CA CYS A 205 10.06 -8.07 -7.88
C CYS A 205 8.67 -8.61 -7.54
N ASP A 206 8.09 -9.47 -8.38
CA ASP A 206 6.80 -10.11 -8.13
C ASP A 206 6.82 -10.93 -6.83
N TYR A 207 7.87 -11.70 -6.62
CA TYR A 207 8.01 -12.51 -5.42
C TYR A 207 8.18 -11.67 -4.16
N ILE A 208 9.07 -10.69 -4.17
CA ILE A 208 9.31 -9.81 -3.02
C ILE A 208 8.08 -8.98 -2.71
N SER A 209 7.39 -8.45 -3.72
CA SER A 209 6.19 -7.66 -3.52
C SER A 209 5.04 -8.45 -2.87
N GLY A 210 5.02 -9.77 -3.01
CA GLY A 210 4.06 -10.65 -2.36
C GLY A 210 4.35 -10.95 -0.88
N MET A 211 5.48 -10.48 -0.34
CA MET A 211 5.85 -10.73 1.05
C MET A 211 5.10 -9.79 2.01
N THR A 212 4.81 -10.30 3.21
CA THR A 212 4.53 -9.43 4.37
C THR A 212 5.85 -8.91 4.96
N ASP A 213 5.80 -7.83 5.75
CA ASP A 213 6.96 -7.29 6.46
C ASP A 213 7.64 -8.37 7.32
N GLN A 214 6.84 -9.13 8.06
CA GLN A 214 7.34 -10.21 8.91
C GLN A 214 8.02 -11.32 8.11
N TYR A 215 7.46 -11.68 6.95
CA TYR A 215 8.05 -12.70 6.08
C TYR A 215 9.36 -12.22 5.46
N ALA A 216 9.42 -10.97 4.99
CA ALA A 216 10.65 -10.37 4.48
C ALA A 216 11.76 -10.34 5.55
N VAL A 217 11.43 -9.93 6.79
CA VAL A 217 12.37 -9.96 7.91
C VAL A 217 12.81 -11.40 8.25
N ALA A 218 11.91 -12.37 8.22
CA ALA A 218 12.26 -13.77 8.47
C ALA A 218 13.20 -14.31 7.40
N LYS A 219 12.94 -14.03 6.11
CA LYS A 219 13.82 -14.42 5.01
C LYS A 219 15.18 -13.74 5.09
N TYR A 220 15.21 -12.47 5.46
CA TYR A 220 16.47 -11.76 5.69
C TYR A 220 17.31 -12.43 6.77
N ARG A 221 16.69 -12.76 7.89
CA ARG A 221 17.38 -13.49 8.99
C ARG A 221 17.88 -14.85 8.54
N GLU A 222 17.10 -15.57 7.74
CA GLU A 222 17.46 -16.89 7.24
C GLU A 222 18.74 -16.86 6.40
N PHE A 223 18.87 -15.85 5.52
CA PHE A 223 19.96 -15.78 4.53
C PHE A 223 21.18 -15.00 5.01
N PHE A 224 21.00 -13.98 5.84
CA PHE A 224 22.07 -13.02 6.14
C PHE A 224 22.53 -13.02 7.59
N LEU A 225 21.80 -13.68 8.49
CA LEU A 225 22.22 -13.79 9.87
C LEU A 225 22.70 -15.21 10.18
N PRO A 226 23.88 -15.36 10.84
CA PRO A 226 24.36 -16.67 11.26
C PRO A 226 23.39 -17.30 12.26
N LYS A 227 23.14 -18.60 12.10
CA LYS A 227 22.39 -19.37 13.10
C LYS A 227 23.30 -19.70 14.28
N ALA A 228 22.75 -19.64 15.49
CA ALA A 228 23.47 -20.12 16.66
C ALA A 228 23.82 -21.61 16.47
N TRP A 229 25.04 -22.01 16.86
CA TRP A 229 25.38 -23.41 16.89
C TRP A 229 24.56 -24.08 17.97
N GLU A 230 23.58 -24.86 17.58
CA GLU A 230 22.95 -25.83 18.46
C GLU A 230 23.89 -27.04 18.53
N ILE A 231 24.70 -27.09 19.57
CA ILE A 231 25.41 -28.34 19.97
C ILE A 231 24.34 -29.17 20.68
N GLY A 232 23.74 -30.14 19.95
CA GLY A 232 22.86 -31.16 20.53
C GLY A 232 23.62 -32.11 21.41
#